data_9ed93b2fe5b4339175159a9ac1df9548
#
_entry.id   9ed93b2fe5b4339175159a9ac1df9548
#
_cell.length_a   1.000
_cell.length_b   1.000
_cell.length_c   1.000
_cell.angle_alpha   90.00
_cell.angle_beta   90.00
_cell.angle_gamma   90.00
#
_symmetry.space_group_name_H-M   'P 1'
#
loop_
_entity.id
_entity.type
_entity.pdbx_description
1 polymer ?
#
loop_
_entity_poly.entity_id
_entity_poly.type
_entity_poly.pdbx_seq_one_letter_code
_entity_poly.pdbx_strand_id
1 'polypeptide(L)'
;MSYPETKMVRQTLTGSDSGASIKVNSTSTGVEIHTHDASFNQSLFDELHLWAYNSDSSARTLTLQWGGTTSPDNLIVISIAAGSFLKVVDGIHISGNLDVKAVASAANVVMIYGYALSYVKEHPNKESDYASDESVYYNGYTQR
;
A
#
# COMPACT_ATOMS: atom_id res chain seq x y z
N MET A 1 -1.41 -32.77 6.63
CA MET A 1 -1.62 -31.77 5.60
C MET A 1 -1.32 -30.39 6.13
N SER A 2 -0.56 -29.60 5.40
CA SER A 2 -0.30 -28.24 5.86
C SER A 2 -0.99 -27.24 4.95
N TYR A 3 -1.47 -26.18 5.55
CA TYR A 3 -2.13 -25.10 4.84
C TYR A 3 -1.13 -24.01 4.55
N PRO A 4 -1.32 -23.27 3.45
CA PRO A 4 -0.46 -22.14 3.16
C PRO A 4 -0.56 -21.13 4.30
N GLU A 5 0.57 -20.63 4.71
CA GLU A 5 0.62 -19.61 5.74
C GLU A 5 0.47 -18.25 5.13
N THR A 6 -0.14 -17.34 5.90
CA THR A 6 -0.23 -15.95 5.50
C THR A 6 0.98 -15.22 6.05
N LYS A 7 1.66 -14.52 5.18
CA LYS A 7 2.81 -13.71 5.54
C LYS A 7 2.49 -12.25 5.35
N MET A 8 3.16 -11.42 6.12
CA MET A 8 3.07 -9.98 5.97
C MET A 8 4.37 -9.49 5.35
N VAL A 9 4.26 -8.80 4.21
CA VAL A 9 5.41 -8.29 3.48
C VAL A 9 5.26 -6.79 3.34
N ARG A 10 6.25 -6.04 3.82
CA ARG A 10 6.25 -4.59 3.66
C ARG A 10 6.69 -4.26 2.24
N GLN A 11 5.98 -3.35 1.60
CA GLN A 11 6.35 -2.91 0.27
C GLN A 11 6.14 -1.42 0.11
N THR A 12 6.86 -0.88 -0.86
CA THR A 12 6.74 0.51 -1.26
C THR A 12 5.37 0.75 -1.89
N LEU A 13 4.79 1.91 -1.64
CA LEU A 13 3.54 2.30 -2.30
C LEU A 13 3.76 2.32 -3.81
N THR A 14 2.78 1.81 -4.57
CA THR A 14 2.94 1.70 -6.03
C THR A 14 3.02 3.06 -6.71
N GLY A 15 2.49 4.11 -6.09
CA GLY A 15 2.61 5.46 -6.63
C GLY A 15 3.92 6.14 -6.26
N SER A 16 4.76 5.50 -5.46
CA SER A 16 6.01 6.07 -5.00
C SER A 16 7.18 5.54 -5.82
N ASP A 17 8.17 6.38 -6.03
CA ASP A 17 9.41 5.97 -6.67
C ASP A 17 10.41 5.69 -5.56
N SER A 18 10.68 4.41 -5.35
CA SER A 18 11.70 3.93 -4.38
C SER A 18 11.49 4.45 -2.96
N GLY A 19 10.24 4.65 -2.57
CA GLY A 19 9.93 5.12 -1.22
C GLY A 19 9.93 6.63 -1.06
N ALA A 20 10.17 7.36 -2.14
CA ALA A 20 10.11 8.83 -2.09
C ALA A 20 8.67 9.30 -1.90
N SER A 21 8.52 10.55 -1.45
CA SER A 21 7.20 11.13 -1.28
C SER A 21 6.44 11.20 -2.60
N ILE A 22 5.11 11.11 -2.49
CA ILE A 22 4.24 11.26 -3.64
C ILE A 22 3.65 12.65 -3.59
N LYS A 23 3.97 13.47 -4.59
CA LYS A 23 3.45 14.83 -4.66
C LYS A 23 2.03 14.79 -5.21
N VAL A 24 1.08 15.36 -4.47
CA VAL A 24 -0.29 15.47 -4.94
C VAL A 24 -0.36 16.68 -5.87
N ASN A 25 -0.21 16.42 -7.17
CA ASN A 25 -0.03 17.49 -8.16
C ASN A 25 -1.33 17.88 -8.86
N SER A 26 -2.47 17.47 -8.32
CA SER A 26 -3.77 17.74 -8.95
C SER A 26 -4.81 18.07 -7.91
N THR A 27 -5.73 18.95 -8.30
CA THR A 27 -6.88 19.28 -7.47
C THR A 27 -8.16 18.56 -7.92
N SER A 28 -8.10 17.83 -9.01
CA SER A 28 -9.31 17.19 -9.57
C SER A 28 -9.07 15.75 -10.01
N THR A 29 -7.92 15.46 -10.59
CA THR A 29 -7.62 14.11 -11.08
C THR A 29 -6.80 13.37 -10.04
N GLY A 30 -7.29 12.22 -9.61
CA GLY A 30 -6.62 11.46 -8.56
C GLY A 30 -5.20 11.05 -8.93
N VAL A 31 -4.26 11.33 -8.03
CA VAL A 31 -2.87 10.92 -8.15
C VAL A 31 -2.75 9.55 -7.48
N GLU A 32 -2.15 8.59 -8.15
CA GLU A 32 -2.04 7.25 -7.59
C GLU A 32 -1.17 7.25 -6.34
N ILE A 33 -1.69 6.64 -5.27
CA ILE A 33 -0.94 6.40 -4.06
C ILE A 33 -0.53 4.93 -4.00
N HIS A 34 -1.50 4.02 -4.17
CA HIS A 34 -1.22 2.60 -4.10
C HIS A 34 -2.31 1.81 -4.79
N THR A 35 -1.91 0.75 -5.50
CA THR A 35 -2.85 -0.19 -6.11
C THR A 35 -2.57 -1.57 -5.55
N HIS A 36 -3.62 -2.23 -5.07
CA HIS A 36 -3.50 -3.61 -4.63
C HIS A 36 -3.29 -4.51 -5.84
N ASP A 37 -2.33 -5.42 -5.74
CA ASP A 37 -2.03 -6.38 -6.81
C ASP A 37 -2.22 -7.78 -6.26
N ALA A 38 -3.34 -8.40 -6.60
CA ALA A 38 -3.68 -9.72 -6.12
C ALA A 38 -2.73 -10.79 -6.66
N SER A 39 -1.99 -10.51 -7.73
CA SER A 39 -1.04 -11.47 -8.29
C SER A 39 0.30 -11.45 -7.55
N PHE A 40 0.55 -10.43 -6.71
CA PHE A 40 1.80 -10.35 -5.96
C PHE A 40 1.79 -11.38 -4.84
N ASN A 41 2.46 -12.51 -5.07
CA ASN A 41 2.53 -13.62 -4.10
C ASN A 41 1.15 -13.98 -3.55
N GLN A 42 0.12 -13.92 -4.40
CA GLN A 42 -1.26 -14.23 -4.03
C GLN A 42 -1.73 -13.34 -2.87
N SER A 43 -1.49 -12.05 -2.98
CA SER A 43 -1.86 -11.10 -1.94
C SER A 43 -3.36 -11.09 -1.70
N LEU A 44 -3.75 -11.26 -0.44
CA LEU A 44 -5.15 -11.22 -0.02
C LEU A 44 -5.64 -9.79 0.09
N PHE A 45 -4.82 -8.91 0.64
CA PHE A 45 -5.11 -7.50 0.79
C PHE A 45 -3.85 -6.76 1.18
N ASP A 46 -3.87 -5.45 1.02
CA ASP A 46 -2.81 -4.58 1.49
C ASP A 46 -3.35 -3.70 2.61
N GLU A 47 -2.52 -3.48 3.61
CA GLU A 47 -2.83 -2.59 4.72
C GLU A 47 -1.97 -1.35 4.56
N LEU A 48 -2.59 -0.18 4.44
CA LEU A 48 -1.88 1.05 4.15
C LEU A 48 -1.62 1.87 5.40
N HIS A 49 -0.42 2.42 5.47
CA HIS A 49 -0.01 3.38 6.49
C HIS A 49 0.50 4.60 5.77
N LEU A 50 -0.20 5.72 5.91
CA LEU A 50 0.10 6.93 5.15
C LEU A 50 0.27 8.13 6.07
N TRP A 51 1.23 8.98 5.72
CA TRP A 51 1.44 10.28 6.35
C TRP A 51 1.32 11.34 5.26
N ALA A 52 0.87 12.52 5.66
CA ALA A 52 0.75 13.65 4.74
C ALA A 52 1.46 14.85 5.31
N TYR A 53 2.16 15.58 4.44
CA TYR A 53 2.83 16.82 4.79
C TYR A 53 2.24 17.95 3.94
N ASN A 54 1.78 19.02 4.59
CA ASN A 54 1.31 20.20 3.88
C ASN A 54 2.41 21.26 3.93
N SER A 55 3.06 21.50 2.80
CA SER A 55 4.17 22.44 2.72
C SER A 55 3.72 23.89 2.51
N ASP A 56 2.41 24.10 2.37
CA ASP A 56 1.88 25.43 2.12
C ASP A 56 1.80 26.26 3.41
N SER A 57 1.70 27.56 3.25
CA SER A 57 1.50 28.50 4.36
C SER A 57 0.05 28.59 4.79
N SER A 58 -0.85 27.91 4.09
CA SER A 58 -2.28 27.85 4.41
C SER A 58 -2.68 26.39 4.64
N ALA A 59 -3.74 26.19 5.43
CA ALA A 59 -4.30 24.86 5.59
C ALA A 59 -4.82 24.35 4.25
N ARG A 60 -4.70 23.04 4.02
CA ARG A 60 -5.17 22.42 2.78
C ARG A 60 -6.03 21.21 3.12
N THR A 61 -6.93 20.89 2.20
CA THR A 61 -7.76 19.69 2.30
C THR A 61 -7.18 18.63 1.40
N LEU A 62 -6.96 17.45 1.99
CA LEU A 62 -6.55 16.25 1.27
C LEU A 62 -7.76 15.34 1.14
N THR A 63 -8.06 14.87 -0.06
CA THR A 63 -9.12 13.90 -0.29
C THR A 63 -8.49 12.63 -0.80
N LEU A 64 -8.66 11.54 -0.05
CA LEU A 64 -8.25 10.21 -0.48
C LEU A 64 -9.44 9.54 -1.15
N GLN A 65 -9.19 8.98 -2.33
CA GLN A 65 -10.19 8.23 -3.10
C GLN A 65 -9.89 6.77 -2.88
N TRP A 66 -10.67 6.14 -2.03
CA TRP A 66 -10.41 4.78 -1.55
C TRP A 66 -11.21 3.78 -2.35
N GLY A 67 -10.60 3.23 -3.40
CA GLY A 67 -11.24 2.24 -4.25
C GLY A 67 -12.27 2.80 -5.20
N GLY A 68 -12.37 4.13 -5.31
CA GLY A 68 -13.34 4.77 -6.19
C GLY A 68 -13.44 6.25 -5.91
N THR A 69 -14.37 6.92 -6.57
CA THR A 69 -14.52 8.38 -6.49
C THR A 69 -15.91 8.82 -6.05
N THR A 70 -16.77 7.89 -5.67
CA THR A 70 -18.15 8.22 -5.30
C THR A 70 -18.20 8.87 -3.93
N SER A 71 -18.83 10.04 -3.82
CA SER A 71 -19.02 10.75 -2.56
C SER A 71 -20.34 10.32 -1.92
N PRO A 72 -20.36 10.07 -0.62
CA PRO A 72 -19.24 10.07 0.32
C PRO A 72 -18.54 8.71 0.44
N ASP A 73 -19.02 7.69 -0.27
CA ASP A 73 -18.70 6.29 0.01
C ASP A 73 -17.20 5.99 -0.11
N ASN A 74 -16.54 6.59 -1.10
CA ASN A 74 -15.14 6.28 -1.37
C ASN A 74 -14.19 7.39 -0.96
N LEU A 75 -14.68 8.46 -0.33
CA LEU A 75 -13.85 9.63 -0.07
C LEU A 75 -13.54 9.79 1.40
N ILE A 76 -12.26 10.02 1.70
CA ILE A 76 -11.81 10.39 3.04
C ILE A 76 -11.24 11.80 2.93
N VAL A 77 -11.89 12.75 3.60
CA VAL A 77 -11.52 14.17 3.49
C VAL A 77 -10.86 14.61 4.79
N ILE A 78 -9.64 15.13 4.67
CA ILE A 78 -8.81 15.45 5.82
C ILE A 78 -8.31 16.88 5.66
N SER A 79 -8.44 17.69 6.73
CA SER A 79 -7.87 19.02 6.76
C SER A 79 -6.47 18.96 7.36
N ILE A 80 -5.48 19.53 6.69
CA ILE A 80 -4.09 19.51 7.13
C ILE A 80 -3.64 20.94 7.33
N ALA A 81 -3.27 21.28 8.56
CA ALA A 81 -2.82 22.61 8.89
C ALA A 81 -1.52 22.97 8.13
N ALA A 82 -1.28 24.27 7.96
CA ALA A 82 -0.08 24.75 7.30
C ALA A 82 1.18 24.18 7.97
N GLY A 83 2.09 23.63 7.16
CA GLY A 83 3.36 23.12 7.66
C GLY A 83 3.25 21.86 8.51
N SER A 84 2.08 21.22 8.53
CA SER A 84 1.86 20.06 9.40
C SER A 84 2.23 18.75 8.70
N PHE A 85 2.79 17.84 9.45
CA PHE A 85 3.07 16.45 9.02
C PHE A 85 2.37 15.53 9.99
N LEU A 86 1.43 14.72 9.48
CA LEU A 86 0.64 13.87 10.36
C LEU A 86 0.25 12.56 9.69
N LYS A 87 -0.05 11.56 10.51
CA LYS A 87 -0.52 10.28 10.01
C LYS A 87 -1.98 10.43 9.62
N VAL A 88 -2.30 10.09 8.37
CA VAL A 88 -3.66 10.24 7.85
C VAL A 88 -4.36 8.89 7.66
N VAL A 89 -3.61 7.80 7.51
CA VAL A 89 -4.16 6.46 7.40
C VAL A 89 -3.34 5.52 8.27
N ASP A 90 -4.01 4.80 9.14
CA ASP A 90 -3.37 3.93 10.12
C ASP A 90 -3.89 2.52 9.98
N GLY A 91 -3.38 1.81 8.97
CA GLY A 91 -3.66 0.39 8.81
C GLY A 91 -5.03 0.08 8.23
N ILE A 92 -5.42 0.76 7.16
CA ILE A 92 -6.70 0.50 6.50
C ILE A 92 -6.45 -0.35 5.26
N HIS A 93 -7.32 -1.33 5.05
CA HIS A 93 -7.17 -2.33 4.01
C HIS A 93 -7.67 -1.86 2.66
N ILE A 94 -7.03 -2.36 1.61
CA ILE A 94 -7.53 -2.29 0.23
C ILE A 94 -7.25 -3.64 -0.41
N SER A 95 -8.18 -4.12 -1.21
CA SER A 95 -8.06 -5.42 -1.88
C SER A 95 -8.76 -5.37 -3.23
N GLY A 96 -8.92 -6.52 -3.88
CA GLY A 96 -9.69 -6.62 -5.12
C GLY A 96 -9.09 -5.86 -6.29
N ASN A 97 -7.77 -5.65 -6.28
CA ASN A 97 -7.05 -4.87 -7.30
C ASN A 97 -7.55 -3.43 -7.40
N LEU A 98 -8.13 -2.92 -6.32
CA LEU A 98 -8.56 -1.53 -6.26
C LEU A 98 -7.38 -0.63 -5.89
N ASP A 99 -7.54 0.65 -6.12
CA ASP A 99 -6.49 1.61 -5.85
C ASP A 99 -6.92 2.69 -4.87
N VAL A 100 -5.92 3.38 -4.33
CA VAL A 100 -6.10 4.57 -3.51
C VAL A 100 -5.41 5.71 -4.24
N LYS A 101 -6.16 6.79 -4.47
CA LYS A 101 -5.66 7.99 -5.12
C LYS A 101 -5.89 9.18 -4.22
N ALA A 102 -5.27 10.30 -4.58
CA ALA A 102 -5.37 11.52 -3.76
C ALA A 102 -5.51 12.75 -4.64
N VAL A 103 -6.30 13.70 -4.16
CA VAL A 103 -6.32 15.07 -4.67
C VAL A 103 -6.22 16.00 -3.48
N ALA A 104 -5.79 17.24 -3.71
CA ALA A 104 -5.67 18.23 -2.66
C ALA A 104 -6.27 19.54 -3.13
N SER A 105 -6.61 20.42 -2.18
CA SER A 105 -7.23 21.71 -2.51
C SER A 105 -6.26 22.69 -3.20
N ALA A 106 -4.96 22.37 -3.22
CA ALA A 106 -3.98 23.08 -4.02
C ALA A 106 -2.96 22.08 -4.55
N ALA A 107 -2.53 22.28 -5.79
CA ALA A 107 -1.58 21.36 -6.42
C ALA A 107 -0.17 21.61 -5.89
N ASN A 108 0.60 20.52 -5.79
CA ASN A 108 2.04 20.56 -5.54
C ASN A 108 2.44 21.00 -4.13
N VAL A 109 1.53 21.01 -3.17
CA VAL A 109 1.88 21.45 -1.81
C VAL A 109 1.70 20.33 -0.77
N VAL A 110 0.94 19.28 -1.09
CA VAL A 110 0.75 18.16 -0.18
C VAL A 110 1.55 16.97 -0.69
N MET A 111 2.35 16.37 0.20
CA MET A 111 3.17 15.19 -0.10
C MET A 111 2.68 14.03 0.75
N ILE A 112 2.60 12.85 0.14
CA ILE A 112 2.18 11.63 0.83
C ILE A 112 3.40 10.73 0.99
N TYR A 113 3.55 10.17 2.20
CA TYR A 113 4.60 9.23 2.55
C TYR A 113 3.94 7.98 3.11
N GLY A 114 4.60 6.86 3.00
CA GLY A 114 4.08 5.69 3.67
C GLY A 114 4.54 4.39 3.04
N TYR A 115 3.81 3.34 3.39
CA TYR A 115 4.12 2.00 2.91
C TYR A 115 2.87 1.14 2.99
N ALA A 116 2.93 0.00 2.33
CA ALA A 116 1.88 -1.00 2.40
C ALA A 116 2.43 -2.25 3.07
N LEU A 117 1.58 -2.92 3.84
CA LEU A 117 1.85 -4.27 4.33
C LEU A 117 0.94 -5.20 3.57
N SER A 118 1.53 -6.05 2.74
CA SER A 118 0.77 -7.00 1.92
C SER A 118 0.66 -8.31 2.67
N TYR A 119 -0.57 -8.79 2.84
CA TYR A 119 -0.82 -10.09 3.44
C TYR A 119 -0.88 -11.10 2.33
N VAL A 120 0.19 -11.87 2.17
CA VAL A 120 0.38 -12.76 1.04
C VAL A 120 0.29 -14.20 1.51
N LYS A 121 -0.14 -15.06 0.61
CA LYS A 121 -0.20 -16.48 0.88
C LYS A 121 1.12 -17.11 0.52
N GLU A 122 1.70 -17.83 1.47
CA GLU A 122 2.91 -18.55 1.16
C GLU A 122 2.55 -19.77 0.36
N HIS A 123 3.17 -19.89 -0.81
CA HIS A 123 2.86 -20.99 -1.70
C HIS A 123 3.48 -22.27 -1.16
N PRO A 124 2.72 -23.34 -1.00
CA PRO A 124 3.28 -24.57 -0.40
C PRO A 124 4.46 -25.13 -1.17
N ASN A 125 4.50 -24.93 -2.47
CA ASN A 125 5.56 -25.50 -3.29
C ASN A 125 6.86 -24.74 -3.19
N LYS A 126 6.89 -23.65 -2.51
CA LYS A 126 8.11 -22.88 -2.44
C LYS A 126 9.14 -23.52 -1.58
N GLU A 127 8.72 -24.21 -0.58
CA GLU A 127 9.67 -24.86 0.26
C GLU A 127 10.23 -26.08 -0.34
N SER A 128 9.53 -26.68 -1.21
CA SER A 128 10.06 -27.84 -1.84
C SER A 128 11.09 -27.49 -2.85
N ASP A 129 11.28 -26.32 -2.96
CA ASP A 129 12.34 -25.90 -3.79
C ASP A 129 13.58 -25.96 -3.01
N TYR A 130 13.21 -26.43 -2.41
CA TYR A 130 13.80 -26.51 -1.67
C TYR A 130 13.76 -27.52 -1.46
N ALA A 131 13.30 -28.11 -1.77
CA ALA A 131 13.14 -28.80 -1.87
C ALA A 131 13.27 -29.30 -2.42
N SER A 132 13.45 -29.67 -2.81
CA SER A 132 13.62 -29.85 -3.33
C SER A 132 14.23 -29.87 -3.09
N ASP A 133 14.36 -30.34 -3.13
CA ASP A 133 14.81 -30.18 -3.06
C ASP A 133 15.12 -30.49 -2.36
N GLU A 134 15.20 -31.17 -2.21
CA GLU A 134 15.41 -31.17 -2.00
C GLU A 134 15.69 -31.20 -1.61
N SER A 135 15.84 -32.02 -1.59
CA SER A 135 16.15 -31.72 -1.54
C SER A 135 16.62 -31.41 -0.84
N VAL A 136 16.76 -32.20 -0.80
CA VAL A 136 17.18 -31.58 -0.59
C VAL A 136 17.46 -31.42 0.40
N TYR A 137 17.61 -32.23 0.66
CA TYR A 137 17.89 -31.78 1.15
C TYR A 137 17.85 -31.98 1.96
N TYR A 138 18.00 -32.95 2.26
CA TYR A 138 18.04 -32.72 2.64
C TYR A 138 18.10 -32.94 3.24
N ASN A 139 18.05 -33.67 3.28
CA ASN A 139 18.19 -33.44 3.44
C ASN A 139 18.18 -33.54 4.13
N GLY A 140 17.77 -34.48 4.20
CA GLY A 140 17.87 -34.17 3.99
C GLY A 140 17.74 -34.29 4.57
N TYR A 141 17.78 -35.25 4.77
CA TYR A 141 17.72 -34.99 4.76
C TYR A 141 17.32 -35.24 4.67
N THR A 142 16.61 -35.72 4.34
CA THR A 142 16.44 -35.58 3.69
C THR A 142 16.32 -35.66 3.64
N GLN A 143 15.80 -36.56 3.32
CA GLN A 143 15.79 -36.34 2.70
C GLN A 143 15.81 -36.40 2.60
N ARG A 144 15.74 -37.40 2.61
CA ARG A 144 15.87 -37.38 2.07
C ARG A 144 16.13 -37.06 2.15
#